data_d13f49a5477e2029d2482cffd35d5eaa
#
_entry.id   d13f49a5477e2029d2482cffd35d5eaa
#
_cell.length_a   1.000
_cell.length_b   1.000
_cell.length_c   1.000
_cell.angle_alpha   90.00
_cell.angle_beta   90.00
_cell.angle_gamma   90.00
#
_symmetry.space_group_name_H-M   'P 1'
#
loop_
_entity.id
_entity.type
_entity.pdbx_description
1 polymer ?
#
loop_
_entity_poly.entity_id
_entity_poly.type
_entity_poly.pdbx_seq_one_letter_code
_entity_poly.pdbx_strand_id
1 'polypeptide(L)'
;MKRIALLGMPNTGKSTLFNRISGASARVGNWPGITVDLMSAKILIGGHIAELIDLPGIYDLHGFSDDEQVVRHFLSNNAVDLVIVLLNSSQIDRQLSLVLQIKKLGLPIVLALNMADEAKSAGITIDTENMAKALRIPVIQISAKYGDGLPKALQEASKLINQGLPASNPESIGLLLQEDSQIEHEMELLIQHHVQIPATLNDNTTDKIDRILLHKWLGLPIFFAAMFILFQFIFTAGKPLQDGLAWALNTFRSGLLDPLFHSSPAWLSGLLLDGVYNGVATVAAFVPIIILFFLVMSIVEDSGYLSRAAFLMDAIMAKMGLDGRGFVMMLMGFGCNVPALMGTRIMRSRPMRLLTMLVIPLSLCSARLQVFIFIIAALFTAKQAPIILFALYVMSFLTMFLTAVLFQAKYKNAEPFILELPPYRFPTLRQIILRGWQEVKHFLNRATKFIVIGVVLVWAMTHFPTDVPPASIGTLAGQVGLLFAPILDPIGINSQLAIALIFGFVAKEIVVGALAVIYGLQGDALMAQMAMQIDWVQAMSFMLFTLIYTPCLSTIATLKTEAKSTAFMWLSIAWSLGLAWVVSFVFYQSARALGY
;
A
#
# COMPACT_ATOMS: atom_id res chain seq x y z
N MET A 1 32.49 7.37 13.37
CA MET A 1 32.03 6.70 12.14
C MET A 1 31.61 7.80 11.18
N LYS A 2 32.11 7.81 9.95
CA LYS A 2 31.75 8.83 8.95
C LYS A 2 30.29 8.67 8.54
N ARG A 3 29.59 9.79 8.26
CA ARG A 3 28.18 9.79 7.83
C ARG A 3 28.04 10.34 6.44
N ILE A 4 27.39 9.59 5.56
CA ILE A 4 27.12 9.96 4.17
C ILE A 4 25.60 10.06 4.01
N ALA A 5 25.10 11.23 3.69
CA ALA A 5 23.70 11.44 3.37
C ALA A 5 23.47 11.26 1.86
N LEU A 6 22.51 10.41 1.49
CA LEU A 6 22.03 10.29 0.12
C LEU A 6 20.79 11.15 -0.04
N LEU A 7 20.83 12.12 -0.93
CA LEU A 7 19.81 13.12 -1.11
C LEU A 7 19.49 13.27 -2.61
N GLY A 8 18.28 13.69 -2.94
CA GLY A 8 17.85 13.93 -4.32
C GLY A 8 16.34 14.08 -4.40
N MET A 9 15.88 14.52 -5.56
CA MET A 9 14.44 14.66 -5.82
C MET A 9 13.74 13.28 -5.85
N PRO A 10 12.43 13.22 -5.68
CA PRO A 10 11.68 12.01 -5.93
C PRO A 10 11.92 11.47 -7.34
N ASN A 11 11.87 10.15 -7.52
CA ASN A 11 12.03 9.45 -8.81
C ASN A 11 13.41 9.57 -9.48
N THR A 12 14.44 10.06 -8.80
CA THR A 12 15.83 10.12 -9.33
C THR A 12 16.58 8.78 -9.26
N GLY A 13 15.95 7.73 -8.69
CA GLY A 13 16.57 6.41 -8.52
C GLY A 13 17.39 6.26 -7.23
N LYS A 14 17.14 7.12 -6.23
CA LYS A 14 17.84 7.15 -4.95
C LYS A 14 17.83 5.80 -4.22
N SER A 15 16.65 5.18 -4.03
CA SER A 15 16.54 3.87 -3.39
C SER A 15 17.21 2.76 -4.19
N THR A 16 17.23 2.85 -5.52
CA THR A 16 17.97 1.91 -6.39
C THR A 16 19.47 2.03 -6.13
N LEU A 17 19.99 3.25 -6.06
CA LEU A 17 21.40 3.50 -5.74
C LEU A 17 21.75 3.04 -4.33
N PHE A 18 20.92 3.38 -3.34
CA PHE A 18 21.09 2.96 -1.95
C PHE A 18 21.17 1.43 -1.83
N ASN A 19 20.20 0.70 -2.40
CA ASN A 19 20.18 -0.76 -2.37
C ASN A 19 21.38 -1.38 -3.08
N ARG A 20 21.88 -0.74 -4.14
CA ARG A 20 23.04 -1.23 -4.87
C ARG A 20 24.34 -1.05 -4.10
N ILE A 21 24.49 0.06 -3.37
CA ILE A 21 25.67 0.33 -2.53
C ILE A 21 25.61 -0.47 -1.24
N SER A 22 24.45 -0.54 -0.59
CA SER A 22 24.27 -1.17 0.71
C SER A 22 24.20 -2.70 0.66
N GLY A 23 23.82 -3.27 -0.48
CA GLY A 23 23.57 -4.71 -0.61
C GLY A 23 22.49 -5.19 0.36
N ALA A 24 22.78 -6.27 1.11
CA ALA A 24 21.84 -6.84 2.11
C ALA A 24 21.95 -6.19 3.50
N SER A 25 22.74 -5.14 3.69
CA SER A 25 23.07 -4.57 5.01
C SER A 25 22.15 -3.40 5.45
N ALA A 26 21.12 -3.09 4.66
CA ALA A 26 20.19 -2.01 4.98
C ALA A 26 19.38 -2.28 6.26
N ARG A 27 19.27 -1.27 7.11
CA ARG A 27 18.47 -1.28 8.34
C ARG A 27 17.60 -0.04 8.42
N VAL A 28 16.41 -0.19 8.97
CA VAL A 28 15.56 0.95 9.32
C VAL A 28 15.98 1.44 10.69
N GLY A 29 16.33 2.71 10.80
CA GLY A 29 16.75 3.34 12.03
C GLY A 29 15.82 4.48 12.45
N ASN A 30 15.54 4.58 13.76
CA ASN A 30 14.87 5.74 14.35
C ASN A 30 15.93 6.79 14.71
N TRP A 31 15.75 8.01 14.23
CA TRP A 31 16.64 9.13 14.53
C TRP A 31 15.98 10.09 15.52
N PRO A 32 16.73 10.60 16.53
CA PRO A 32 16.16 11.52 17.51
C PRO A 32 15.54 12.76 16.86
N GLY A 33 14.30 13.07 17.21
CA GLY A 33 13.58 14.22 16.68
C GLY A 33 13.00 14.07 15.27
N ILE A 34 13.09 12.90 14.65
CA ILE A 34 12.57 12.60 13.31
C ILE A 34 11.42 11.62 13.43
N THR A 35 10.28 11.99 12.86
CA THR A 35 9.04 11.19 12.90
C THR A 35 8.97 10.11 11.82
N VAL A 36 9.91 10.11 10.87
CA VAL A 36 10.00 9.19 9.73
C VAL A 36 11.17 8.22 9.96
N ASP A 37 10.94 6.93 9.65
CA ASP A 37 11.99 5.91 9.70
C ASP A 37 12.95 6.10 8.52
N LEU A 38 14.22 6.40 8.78
CA LEU A 38 15.26 6.52 7.76
C LEU A 38 15.96 5.19 7.54
N MET A 39 16.24 4.86 6.28
CA MET A 39 17.06 3.69 5.96
C MET A 39 18.54 4.04 6.11
N SER A 40 19.30 3.23 6.84
CA SER A 40 20.75 3.35 6.92
C SER A 40 21.46 2.03 6.66
N ALA A 41 22.68 2.12 6.17
CA ALA A 41 23.52 0.96 5.91
C ALA A 41 24.99 1.28 6.25
N LYS A 42 25.70 0.32 6.81
CA LYS A 42 27.16 0.41 6.99
C LYS A 42 27.83 -0.02 5.69
N ILE A 43 28.65 0.85 5.14
CA ILE A 43 29.41 0.61 3.93
C ILE A 43 30.90 0.83 4.18
N LEU A 44 31.74 0.17 3.36
CA LEU A 44 33.17 0.41 3.35
C LEU A 44 33.50 1.34 2.16
N ILE A 45 34.04 2.52 2.44
CA ILE A 45 34.44 3.49 1.43
C ILE A 45 35.80 4.10 1.79
N GLY A 46 36.76 4.05 0.86
CA GLY A 46 38.10 4.60 1.06
C GLY A 46 38.87 4.04 2.26
N GLY A 47 38.60 2.80 2.66
CA GLY A 47 39.19 2.17 3.83
C GLY A 47 38.51 2.55 5.17
N HIS A 48 37.48 3.39 5.14
CA HIS A 48 36.71 3.77 6.31
C HIS A 48 35.34 3.11 6.36
N ILE A 49 34.88 2.75 7.56
CA ILE A 49 33.49 2.36 7.77
C ILE A 49 32.65 3.64 7.85
N ALA A 50 31.74 3.80 6.90
CA ALA A 50 30.80 4.91 6.85
C ALA A 50 29.36 4.42 6.98
N GLU A 51 28.50 5.27 7.52
CA GLU A 51 27.06 5.06 7.56
C GLU A 51 26.41 5.82 6.39
N LEU A 52 25.87 5.09 5.42
CA LEU A 52 25.08 5.65 4.33
C LEU A 52 23.63 5.75 4.79
N ILE A 53 23.05 6.96 4.68
CA ILE A 53 21.71 7.27 5.17
C ILE A 53 20.88 7.73 4.00
N ASP A 54 19.75 7.03 3.71
CA ASP A 54 18.81 7.40 2.66
C ASP A 54 17.80 8.41 3.22
N LEU A 55 17.91 9.67 2.80
CA LEU A 55 16.99 10.73 3.18
C LEU A 55 15.77 10.73 2.25
N PRO A 56 14.58 11.20 2.71
CA PRO A 56 13.41 11.37 1.86
C PRO A 56 13.72 12.19 0.60
N GLY A 57 12.98 11.91 -0.49
CA GLY A 57 13.10 12.70 -1.71
C GLY A 57 12.44 14.06 -1.54
N ILE A 58 13.18 15.14 -1.81
CA ILE A 58 12.70 16.53 -1.66
C ILE A 58 12.88 17.30 -2.97
N TYR A 59 12.05 18.32 -3.19
CA TYR A 59 12.18 19.21 -4.33
C TYR A 59 13.05 20.41 -3.99
N ASP A 60 12.96 20.90 -2.77
CA ASP A 60 13.76 22.01 -2.25
C ASP A 60 13.99 21.88 -0.73
N LEU A 61 14.73 22.83 -0.16
CA LEU A 61 15.04 22.88 1.28
C LEU A 61 14.20 23.89 2.07
N HIS A 62 13.13 24.47 1.52
CA HIS A 62 12.31 25.48 2.21
C HIS A 62 11.47 24.87 3.35
N GLY A 63 11.17 23.58 3.31
CA GLY A 63 10.49 22.87 4.39
C GLY A 63 8.97 23.01 4.37
N PHE A 64 8.39 23.14 3.19
CA PHE A 64 6.93 23.20 3.02
C PHE A 64 6.26 21.84 3.20
N SER A 65 6.96 20.76 2.83
CA SER A 65 6.46 19.39 3.02
C SER A 65 7.04 18.71 4.26
N ASP A 66 6.36 17.66 4.75
CA ASP A 66 6.85 16.85 5.88
C ASP A 66 8.23 16.24 5.57
N ASP A 67 8.46 15.78 4.35
CA ASP A 67 9.74 15.20 3.91
C ASP A 67 10.87 16.24 3.89
N GLU A 68 10.59 17.46 3.46
CA GLU A 68 11.54 18.58 3.47
C GLU A 68 11.90 18.99 4.89
N GLN A 69 10.91 19.03 5.79
CA GLN A 69 11.15 19.30 7.21
C GLN A 69 12.04 18.22 7.83
N VAL A 70 11.84 16.96 7.50
CA VAL A 70 12.67 15.84 7.96
C VAL A 70 14.12 16.00 7.49
N VAL A 71 14.33 16.32 6.20
CA VAL A 71 15.67 16.54 5.65
C VAL A 71 16.36 17.75 6.30
N ARG A 72 15.65 18.88 6.42
CA ARG A 72 16.16 20.06 7.13
C ARG A 72 16.58 19.75 8.55
N HIS A 73 15.69 19.11 9.30
CA HIS A 73 15.96 18.73 10.69
C HIS A 73 17.15 17.78 10.80
N PHE A 74 17.27 16.83 9.87
CA PHE A 74 18.41 15.92 9.82
C PHE A 74 19.72 16.66 9.56
N LEU A 75 19.78 17.50 8.54
CA LEU A 75 20.97 18.26 8.17
C LEU A 75 21.36 19.31 9.23
N SER A 76 20.39 19.88 9.96
CA SER A 76 20.65 20.85 11.04
C SER A 76 21.16 20.20 12.32
N ASN A 77 20.72 18.99 12.64
CA ASN A 77 21.00 18.38 13.96
C ASN A 77 22.04 17.26 13.90
N ASN A 78 22.48 16.85 12.71
CA ASN A 78 23.44 15.77 12.55
C ASN A 78 24.64 16.22 11.75
N ALA A 79 25.83 15.95 12.26
CA ALA A 79 27.07 16.15 11.52
C ALA A 79 27.14 15.17 10.33
N VAL A 80 27.19 15.68 9.11
CA VAL A 80 27.30 14.94 7.85
C VAL A 80 28.66 15.20 7.25
N ASP A 81 29.42 14.13 6.96
CA ASP A 81 30.76 14.22 6.40
C ASP A 81 30.75 14.36 4.87
N LEU A 82 29.68 13.87 4.20
CA LEU A 82 29.52 13.93 2.76
C LEU A 82 28.04 13.83 2.38
N VAL A 83 27.62 14.61 1.40
CA VAL A 83 26.32 14.49 0.76
C VAL A 83 26.48 13.98 -0.67
N ILE A 84 25.85 12.86 -1.00
CA ILE A 84 25.72 12.39 -2.38
C ILE A 84 24.37 12.87 -2.89
N VAL A 85 24.39 13.85 -3.80
CA VAL A 85 23.16 14.37 -4.41
C VAL A 85 22.90 13.64 -5.72
N LEU A 86 21.71 13.02 -5.80
CA LEU A 86 21.30 12.26 -6.97
C LEU A 86 20.26 13.04 -7.77
N LEU A 87 20.58 13.35 -9.03
CA LEU A 87 19.67 13.97 -9.98
C LEU A 87 19.38 13.04 -11.16
N ASN A 88 18.24 13.25 -11.82
CA ASN A 88 17.93 12.61 -13.08
C ASN A 88 18.57 13.39 -14.25
N SER A 89 19.48 12.78 -14.99
CA SER A 89 20.18 13.40 -16.13
C SER A 89 19.23 13.91 -17.22
N SER A 90 18.06 13.26 -17.41
CA SER A 90 17.07 13.66 -18.40
C SER A 90 16.18 14.85 -17.97
N GLN A 91 16.27 15.26 -16.69
CA GLN A 91 15.49 16.35 -16.09
C GLN A 91 16.40 17.32 -15.33
N ILE A 92 17.65 17.42 -15.72
CA ILE A 92 18.67 18.22 -15.02
C ILE A 92 18.27 19.70 -14.95
N ASP A 93 17.58 20.20 -15.96
CA ASP A 93 17.02 21.54 -16.06
C ASP A 93 16.10 21.92 -14.91
N ARG A 94 15.40 20.95 -14.33
CA ARG A 94 14.45 21.16 -13.22
C ARG A 94 15.03 20.81 -11.86
N GLN A 95 16.10 20.04 -11.84
CA GLN A 95 16.58 19.42 -10.59
C GLN A 95 17.87 20.06 -10.06
N LEU A 96 18.56 20.86 -10.86
CA LEU A 96 19.86 21.45 -10.49
C LEU A 96 19.75 22.48 -9.35
N SER A 97 18.58 23.11 -9.18
CA SER A 97 18.30 24.04 -8.09
C SER A 97 18.59 23.45 -6.71
N LEU A 98 18.20 22.19 -6.48
CA LEU A 98 18.45 21.49 -5.22
C LEU A 98 19.96 21.38 -4.90
N VAL A 99 20.80 21.13 -5.92
CA VAL A 99 22.26 21.06 -5.74
C VAL A 99 22.81 22.41 -5.31
N LEU A 100 22.34 23.49 -5.94
CA LEU A 100 22.78 24.86 -5.61
C LEU A 100 22.36 25.24 -4.17
N GLN A 101 21.17 24.84 -3.74
CA GLN A 101 20.73 25.02 -2.36
C GLN A 101 21.63 24.27 -1.36
N ILE A 102 21.97 23.01 -1.64
CA ILE A 102 22.83 22.20 -0.77
C ILE A 102 24.25 22.75 -0.75
N LYS A 103 24.76 23.22 -1.89
CA LYS A 103 26.07 23.87 -2.03
C LYS A 103 26.19 25.11 -1.12
N LYS A 104 25.13 25.92 -1.00
CA LYS A 104 25.10 27.08 -0.08
C LYS A 104 25.26 26.67 1.39
N LEU A 105 24.95 25.43 1.76
CA LEU A 105 25.16 24.93 3.13
C LEU A 105 26.64 24.64 3.47
N GLY A 106 27.55 24.72 2.47
CA GLY A 106 28.97 24.48 2.69
C GLY A 106 29.34 23.02 2.96
N LEU A 107 28.42 22.07 2.72
CA LEU A 107 28.68 20.64 2.90
C LEU A 107 29.51 20.07 1.74
N PRO A 108 30.40 19.09 1.99
CA PRO A 108 31.06 18.33 0.94
C PRO A 108 30.02 17.58 0.10
N ILE A 109 30.05 17.77 -1.24
CA ILE A 109 29.05 17.23 -2.16
C ILE A 109 29.73 16.41 -3.25
N VAL A 110 29.12 15.28 -3.59
CA VAL A 110 29.31 14.57 -4.87
C VAL A 110 27.97 14.61 -5.62
N LEU A 111 27.98 15.17 -6.82
CA LEU A 111 26.81 15.17 -7.69
C LEU A 111 26.83 13.94 -8.60
N ALA A 112 25.84 13.06 -8.42
CA ALA A 112 25.63 11.88 -9.23
C ALA A 112 24.44 12.11 -10.18
N LEU A 113 24.72 12.22 -11.48
CA LEU A 113 23.73 12.37 -12.54
C LEU A 113 23.28 10.98 -12.98
N ASN A 114 22.18 10.50 -12.41
CA ASN A 114 21.64 9.17 -12.68
C ASN A 114 20.82 9.14 -13.97
N MET A 115 20.53 7.93 -14.46
CA MET A 115 19.79 7.70 -15.71
C MET A 115 20.53 8.28 -16.93
N ALA A 116 21.85 8.20 -16.92
CA ALA A 116 22.68 8.63 -18.02
C ALA A 116 22.37 7.90 -19.34
N ASP A 117 21.93 6.64 -19.25
CA ASP A 117 21.43 5.82 -20.36
C ASP A 117 20.16 6.43 -20.99
N GLU A 118 19.23 6.93 -20.19
CA GLU A 118 18.00 7.59 -20.66
C GLU A 118 18.30 8.97 -21.27
N ALA A 119 19.13 9.77 -20.62
CA ALA A 119 19.54 11.06 -21.16
C ALA A 119 20.22 10.92 -22.53
N LYS A 120 21.12 9.94 -22.65
CA LYS A 120 21.76 9.61 -23.92
C LYS A 120 20.78 9.19 -25.01
N SER A 121 19.78 8.37 -24.66
CA SER A 121 18.74 7.94 -25.60
C SER A 121 17.81 9.09 -26.02
N ALA A 122 17.61 10.09 -25.16
CA ALA A 122 16.88 11.33 -25.45
C ALA A 122 17.73 12.37 -26.22
N GLY A 123 19.02 12.09 -26.50
CA GLY A 123 19.92 13.01 -27.18
C GLY A 123 20.43 14.14 -26.29
N ILE A 124 20.24 14.06 -24.98
CA ILE A 124 20.74 15.06 -24.03
C ILE A 124 22.22 14.77 -23.76
N THR A 125 23.05 15.77 -23.97
CA THR A 125 24.50 15.71 -23.68
C THR A 125 24.83 16.68 -22.55
N ILE A 126 25.59 16.18 -21.57
CA ILE A 126 25.98 16.95 -20.38
C ILE A 126 27.51 16.96 -20.29
N ASP A 127 28.09 18.14 -20.34
CA ASP A 127 29.53 18.34 -20.13
C ASP A 127 29.85 18.30 -18.64
N THR A 128 30.09 17.11 -18.14
CA THR A 128 30.34 16.89 -16.69
C THR A 128 31.65 17.48 -16.22
N GLU A 129 32.68 17.61 -17.11
CA GLU A 129 33.99 18.14 -16.71
C GLU A 129 33.93 19.65 -16.48
N ASN A 130 33.34 20.38 -17.41
CA ASN A 130 33.23 21.84 -17.29
C ASN A 130 32.16 22.21 -16.24
N MET A 131 31.08 21.46 -16.12
CA MET A 131 30.10 21.61 -15.04
C MET A 131 30.73 21.39 -13.66
N ALA A 132 31.61 20.39 -13.51
CA ALA A 132 32.31 20.14 -12.23
C ALA A 132 33.24 21.31 -11.88
N LYS A 133 33.90 21.92 -12.85
CA LYS A 133 34.73 23.12 -12.64
C LYS A 133 33.88 24.33 -12.24
N ALA A 134 32.76 24.56 -12.91
CA ALA A 134 31.85 25.66 -12.61
C ALA A 134 31.21 25.53 -11.22
N LEU A 135 30.74 24.33 -10.87
CA LEU A 135 30.14 24.04 -9.57
C LEU A 135 31.20 23.88 -8.47
N ARG A 136 32.46 23.62 -8.79
CA ARG A 136 33.54 23.26 -7.85
C ARG A 136 33.24 22.04 -7.00
N ILE A 137 32.51 21.09 -7.56
CA ILE A 137 32.17 19.79 -6.95
C ILE A 137 32.34 18.67 -7.97
N PRO A 138 32.67 17.45 -7.59
CA PRO A 138 32.68 16.31 -8.49
C PRO A 138 31.31 16.06 -9.11
N VAL A 139 31.24 15.94 -10.44
CA VAL A 139 30.01 15.63 -11.20
C VAL A 139 30.25 14.34 -11.99
N ILE A 140 29.47 13.31 -11.72
CA ILE A 140 29.64 11.99 -12.32
C ILE A 140 28.32 11.50 -12.90
N GLN A 141 28.33 11.11 -14.18
CA GLN A 141 27.20 10.39 -14.77
C GLN A 141 27.21 8.95 -14.32
N ILE A 142 26.03 8.47 -13.88
CA ILE A 142 25.84 7.09 -13.43
C ILE A 142 24.56 6.48 -14.00
N SER A 143 24.51 5.16 -14.02
CA SER A 143 23.25 4.42 -14.13
C SER A 143 23.11 3.50 -12.93
N ALA A 144 22.31 3.90 -11.94
CA ALA A 144 22.07 3.09 -10.75
C ALA A 144 21.45 1.72 -11.09
N LYS A 145 20.73 1.65 -12.21
CA LYS A 145 20.11 0.42 -12.73
C LYS A 145 21.15 -0.58 -13.21
N TYR A 146 22.14 -0.14 -13.97
CA TYR A 146 23.16 -1.02 -14.56
C TYR A 146 24.48 -1.03 -13.76
N GLY A 147 24.75 0.01 -13.00
CA GLY A 147 25.96 0.16 -12.17
C GLY A 147 27.07 0.93 -12.85
N ASP A 148 26.81 1.47 -14.06
CA ASP A 148 27.78 2.26 -14.81
C ASP A 148 28.10 3.55 -14.06
N GLY A 149 29.36 3.95 -14.06
CA GLY A 149 29.85 5.15 -13.38
C GLY A 149 29.90 5.08 -11.86
N LEU A 150 29.29 4.08 -11.23
CA LEU A 150 29.24 3.95 -9.76
C LEU A 150 30.63 3.81 -9.10
N PRO A 151 31.57 3.01 -9.65
CA PRO A 151 32.92 2.95 -9.07
C PRO A 151 33.62 4.32 -9.03
N LYS A 152 33.46 5.13 -10.09
CA LYS A 152 34.01 6.49 -10.17
C LYS A 152 33.37 7.42 -9.14
N ALA A 153 32.04 7.35 -8.97
CA ALA A 153 31.33 8.14 -7.97
C ALA A 153 31.78 7.79 -6.53
N LEU A 154 31.95 6.51 -6.22
CA LEU A 154 32.45 6.06 -4.92
C LEU A 154 33.93 6.43 -4.70
N GLN A 155 34.73 6.43 -5.75
CA GLN A 155 36.12 6.89 -5.68
C GLN A 155 36.22 8.38 -5.33
N GLU A 156 35.44 9.25 -5.99
CA GLU A 156 35.40 10.68 -5.68
C GLU A 156 34.84 10.94 -4.27
N ALA A 157 33.80 10.20 -3.87
CA ALA A 157 33.30 10.25 -2.51
C ALA A 157 34.37 9.85 -1.47
N SER A 158 35.17 8.83 -1.76
CA SER A 158 36.30 8.40 -0.94
C SER A 158 37.38 9.49 -0.82
N LYS A 159 37.71 10.18 -1.91
CA LYS A 159 38.69 11.27 -1.88
C LYS A 159 38.24 12.40 -0.96
N LEU A 160 36.98 12.83 -1.06
CA LEU A 160 36.43 13.89 -0.21
C LEU A 160 36.39 13.50 1.28
N ILE A 161 36.03 12.27 1.59
CA ILE A 161 36.03 11.75 2.97
C ILE A 161 37.46 11.74 3.56
N ASN A 162 38.45 11.38 2.75
CA ASN A 162 39.85 11.33 3.18
C ASN A 162 40.51 12.71 3.33
N GLN A 163 39.99 13.74 2.65
CA GLN A 163 40.46 15.12 2.82
C GLN A 163 40.14 15.72 4.19
N GLY A 164 39.26 15.07 4.97
CA GLY A 164 39.01 15.43 6.36
C GLY A 164 38.39 16.82 6.55
N LEU A 165 37.60 17.28 5.54
CA LEU A 165 36.85 18.52 5.69
C LEU A 165 35.96 18.45 6.93
N PRO A 166 35.93 19.52 7.76
CA PRO A 166 35.11 19.50 8.96
C PRO A 166 33.65 19.29 8.59
N ALA A 167 33.00 18.34 9.29
CA ALA A 167 31.57 18.14 9.17
C ALA A 167 30.88 19.46 9.56
N SER A 168 30.24 20.12 8.62
CA SER A 168 29.54 21.36 8.93
C SER A 168 28.15 21.05 9.46
N ASN A 169 27.76 21.79 10.49
CA ASN A 169 26.41 21.76 11.05
C ASN A 169 25.78 23.13 10.76
N PRO A 170 24.99 23.27 9.70
CA PRO A 170 24.48 24.60 9.30
C PRO A 170 23.48 25.09 10.34
N GLU A 171 23.87 26.12 11.11
CA GLU A 171 23.09 26.68 12.23
C GLU A 171 21.76 27.32 11.81
N SER A 172 21.58 27.70 10.53
CA SER A 172 20.29 28.24 10.06
C SER A 172 20.08 28.07 8.56
N ILE A 173 19.56 26.94 8.15
CA ILE A 173 19.20 26.66 6.75
C ILE A 173 18.21 27.73 6.22
N GLY A 174 17.31 28.22 7.04
CA GLY A 174 16.28 29.19 6.62
C GLY A 174 16.81 30.59 6.22
N LEU A 175 17.94 31.03 6.80
CA LEU A 175 18.57 32.32 6.45
C LEU A 175 19.40 32.21 5.16
N LEU A 176 19.96 31.04 4.89
CA LEU A 176 20.80 30.81 3.71
C LEU A 176 19.99 30.66 2.40
N LEU A 177 18.67 30.43 2.49
CA LEU A 177 17.79 30.18 1.34
C LEU A 177 16.94 31.41 0.93
N GLN A 178 17.19 32.61 1.50
CA GLN A 178 16.37 33.81 1.22
C GLN A 178 16.56 34.41 -0.19
N GLU A 179 17.50 33.89 -1.00
CA GLU A 179 17.82 34.45 -2.34
C GLU A 179 17.55 33.44 -3.47
N ASP A 180 16.27 33.07 -3.67
CA ASP A 180 15.89 32.10 -4.73
C ASP A 180 16.15 32.63 -6.16
N SER A 181 16.02 33.93 -6.39
CA SER A 181 16.30 34.53 -7.71
C SER A 181 17.75 34.38 -8.18
N GLN A 182 18.70 34.32 -7.26
CA GLN A 182 20.10 34.06 -7.61
C GLN A 182 20.34 32.60 -7.98
N ILE A 183 19.65 31.68 -7.31
CA ILE A 183 19.73 30.24 -7.60
C ILE A 183 19.18 29.95 -8.99
N GLU A 184 18.04 30.54 -9.34
CA GLU A 184 17.44 30.39 -10.67
C GLU A 184 18.36 30.93 -11.78
N HIS A 185 18.94 32.09 -11.59
CA HIS A 185 19.87 32.68 -12.57
C HIS A 185 21.16 31.83 -12.72
N GLU A 186 21.78 31.38 -11.62
CA GLU A 186 22.95 30.48 -11.64
C GLU A 186 22.63 29.16 -12.36
N MET A 187 21.42 28.60 -12.09
CA MET A 187 20.95 27.39 -12.74
C MET A 187 20.80 27.56 -14.26
N GLU A 188 20.16 28.65 -14.70
CA GLU A 188 20.00 28.94 -16.14
C GLU A 188 21.36 29.05 -16.87
N LEU A 189 22.32 29.76 -16.30
CA LEU A 189 23.65 29.87 -16.85
C LEU A 189 24.36 28.52 -16.95
N LEU A 190 24.27 27.69 -15.92
CA LEU A 190 24.88 26.35 -15.92
C LEU A 190 24.27 25.45 -16.99
N ILE A 191 22.95 25.50 -17.15
CA ILE A 191 22.23 24.69 -18.14
C ILE A 191 22.61 25.15 -19.56
N GLN A 192 22.57 26.47 -19.84
CA GLN A 192 22.89 27.03 -21.15
C GLN A 192 24.31 26.70 -21.61
N HIS A 193 25.29 26.67 -20.69
CA HIS A 193 26.67 26.44 -21.02
C HIS A 193 27.10 24.98 -21.04
N HIS A 194 26.47 24.12 -20.25
CA HIS A 194 26.96 22.76 -20.02
C HIS A 194 25.98 21.65 -20.39
N VAL A 195 24.72 21.98 -20.75
CA VAL A 195 23.71 21.00 -21.12
C VAL A 195 23.15 21.30 -22.49
N GLN A 196 23.26 20.36 -23.41
CA GLN A 196 22.63 20.46 -24.72
C GLN A 196 21.38 19.61 -24.73
N ILE A 197 20.23 20.27 -24.76
CA ILE A 197 18.91 19.64 -24.90
C ILE A 197 18.47 19.82 -26.36
N PRO A 198 18.18 18.75 -27.12
CA PRO A 198 17.67 18.86 -28.48
C PRO A 198 16.39 19.68 -28.55
N ALA A 199 16.27 20.59 -29.52
CA ALA A 199 15.08 21.44 -29.71
C ALA A 199 13.79 20.62 -29.99
N THR A 200 13.91 19.43 -30.53
CA THR A 200 12.84 18.43 -30.66
C THR A 200 13.29 17.17 -29.92
N LEU A 201 12.77 16.95 -28.72
CA LEU A 201 12.84 15.63 -28.11
C LEU A 201 12.21 14.67 -29.13
N ASN A 202 12.96 13.65 -29.55
CA ASN A 202 12.42 12.61 -30.43
C ASN A 202 11.09 12.15 -29.86
N ASP A 203 10.08 11.99 -30.73
CA ASP A 203 8.72 11.52 -30.40
C ASP A 203 8.87 10.23 -29.58
N ASN A 204 9.00 10.40 -28.27
CA ASN A 204 9.35 9.31 -27.38
C ASN A 204 8.17 8.33 -27.36
N THR A 205 8.48 7.04 -27.30
CA THR A 205 7.48 5.97 -27.14
C THR A 205 6.49 6.30 -26.04
N THR A 206 6.94 7.01 -24.99
CA THR A 206 6.11 7.52 -23.90
C THR A 206 5.00 8.45 -24.41
N ASP A 207 5.31 9.44 -25.25
CA ASP A 207 4.32 10.40 -25.75
C ASP A 207 3.28 9.75 -26.65
N LYS A 208 3.68 8.74 -27.45
CA LYS A 208 2.77 7.96 -28.28
C LYS A 208 1.79 7.13 -27.44
N ILE A 209 2.29 6.52 -26.37
CA ILE A 209 1.46 5.74 -25.44
C ILE A 209 0.56 6.69 -24.65
N ASP A 210 1.07 7.82 -24.16
CA ASP A 210 0.31 8.80 -23.38
C ASP A 210 -0.80 9.45 -24.19
N ARG A 211 -0.62 9.66 -25.50
CA ARG A 211 -1.68 10.14 -26.40
C ARG A 211 -2.93 9.24 -26.39
N ILE A 212 -2.75 7.93 -26.18
CA ILE A 212 -3.84 6.95 -26.10
C ILE A 212 -4.33 6.85 -24.64
N LEU A 213 -3.41 6.66 -23.69
CA LEU A 213 -3.76 6.37 -22.30
C LEU A 213 -4.31 7.60 -21.56
N LEU A 214 -3.89 8.81 -21.90
CA LEU A 214 -4.38 10.06 -21.32
C LEU A 214 -5.46 10.73 -22.19
N HIS A 215 -5.99 10.04 -23.18
CA HIS A 215 -7.05 10.58 -24.03
C HIS A 215 -8.30 10.90 -23.21
N LYS A 216 -8.88 12.09 -23.43
CA LYS A 216 -10.01 12.65 -22.64
C LYS A 216 -11.19 11.69 -22.46
N TRP A 217 -11.52 10.89 -23.47
CA TRP A 217 -12.66 9.97 -23.46
C TRP A 217 -12.24 8.50 -23.33
N LEU A 218 -11.07 8.11 -23.88
CA LEU A 218 -10.60 6.73 -23.89
C LEU A 218 -9.76 6.37 -22.67
N GLY A 219 -9.12 7.34 -22.02
CA GLY A 219 -8.20 7.08 -20.91
C GLY A 219 -8.88 6.34 -19.75
N LEU A 220 -10.06 6.78 -19.33
CA LEU A 220 -10.82 6.13 -18.25
C LEU A 220 -11.29 4.70 -18.61
N PRO A 221 -11.96 4.45 -19.75
CA PRO A 221 -12.28 3.08 -20.18
C PRO A 221 -11.07 2.16 -20.28
N ILE A 222 -9.95 2.64 -20.85
CA ILE A 222 -8.72 1.85 -20.96
C ILE A 222 -8.17 1.53 -19.57
N PHE A 223 -8.20 2.49 -18.66
CA PHE A 223 -7.77 2.28 -17.28
C PHE A 223 -8.60 1.18 -16.58
N PHE A 224 -9.92 1.24 -16.64
CA PHE A 224 -10.78 0.22 -16.04
C PHE A 224 -10.59 -1.15 -16.71
N ALA A 225 -10.41 -1.18 -18.04
CA ALA A 225 -10.12 -2.41 -18.77
C ALA A 225 -8.77 -3.01 -18.36
N ALA A 226 -7.73 -2.20 -18.24
CA ALA A 226 -6.40 -2.63 -17.78
C ALA A 226 -6.45 -3.20 -16.36
N MET A 227 -7.15 -2.52 -15.45
CA MET A 227 -7.36 -3.00 -14.07
C MET A 227 -8.16 -4.30 -14.03
N PHE A 228 -9.22 -4.42 -14.84
CA PHE A 228 -10.00 -5.64 -14.94
C PHE A 228 -9.14 -6.82 -15.42
N ILE A 229 -8.36 -6.63 -16.48
CA ILE A 229 -7.44 -7.65 -17.02
C ILE A 229 -6.41 -8.06 -15.96
N LEU A 230 -5.86 -7.09 -15.25
CA LEU A 230 -4.89 -7.31 -14.18
C LEU A 230 -5.47 -8.17 -13.05
N PHE A 231 -6.63 -7.80 -12.53
CA PHE A 231 -7.29 -8.59 -11.50
C PHE A 231 -7.71 -9.97 -12.01
N GLN A 232 -8.26 -10.03 -13.22
CA GLN A 232 -8.61 -11.31 -13.85
C GLN A 232 -7.40 -12.24 -13.95
N PHE A 233 -6.25 -11.71 -14.37
CA PHE A 233 -4.99 -12.47 -14.43
C PHE A 233 -4.56 -12.98 -13.06
N ILE A 234 -4.55 -12.12 -12.04
CA ILE A 234 -4.14 -12.50 -10.67
C ILE A 234 -5.01 -13.63 -10.13
N PHE A 235 -6.34 -13.53 -10.29
CA PHE A 235 -7.25 -14.54 -9.78
C PHE A 235 -7.23 -15.83 -10.61
N THR A 236 -7.21 -15.72 -11.95
CA THR A 236 -7.20 -16.91 -12.83
C THR A 236 -5.89 -17.69 -12.69
N ALA A 237 -4.75 -17.01 -12.60
CA ALA A 237 -3.46 -17.68 -12.42
C ALA A 237 -3.22 -18.09 -10.95
N GLY A 238 -3.75 -17.35 -10.00
CA GLY A 238 -3.57 -17.60 -8.57
C GLY A 238 -4.43 -18.74 -8.04
N LYS A 239 -5.66 -18.89 -8.55
CA LYS A 239 -6.61 -19.90 -8.06
C LYS A 239 -6.09 -21.34 -8.18
N PRO A 240 -5.56 -21.82 -9.31
CA PRO A 240 -5.00 -23.18 -9.39
C PRO A 240 -3.87 -23.44 -8.38
N LEU A 241 -3.02 -22.42 -8.14
CA LEU A 241 -1.94 -22.53 -7.16
C LEU A 241 -2.48 -22.58 -5.73
N GLN A 242 -3.52 -21.79 -5.45
CA GLN A 242 -4.24 -21.79 -4.16
C GLN A 242 -4.92 -23.14 -3.92
N ASP A 243 -5.67 -23.64 -4.89
CA ASP A 243 -6.41 -24.89 -4.80
C ASP A 243 -5.43 -26.08 -4.66
N GLY A 244 -4.32 -26.08 -5.39
CA GLY A 244 -3.26 -27.07 -5.28
C GLY A 244 -2.60 -27.08 -3.90
N LEU A 245 -2.29 -25.91 -3.35
CA LEU A 245 -1.73 -25.81 -2.01
C LEU A 245 -2.74 -26.22 -0.93
N ALA A 246 -4.00 -25.81 -1.07
CA ALA A 246 -5.08 -26.21 -0.17
C ALA A 246 -5.30 -27.74 -0.19
N TRP A 247 -5.28 -28.36 -1.39
CA TRP A 247 -5.32 -29.81 -1.54
C TRP A 247 -4.14 -30.49 -0.84
N ALA A 248 -2.92 -30.01 -1.03
CA ALA A 248 -1.73 -30.56 -0.38
C ALA A 248 -1.81 -30.47 1.16
N LEU A 249 -2.25 -29.33 1.68
CA LEU A 249 -2.45 -29.12 3.12
C LEU A 249 -3.55 -30.05 3.67
N ASN A 250 -4.68 -30.19 2.98
CA ASN A 250 -5.74 -31.10 3.39
C ASN A 250 -5.29 -32.56 3.34
N THR A 251 -4.54 -32.98 2.32
CA THR A 251 -3.98 -34.32 2.23
C THR A 251 -2.96 -34.59 3.34
N PHE A 252 -2.14 -33.62 3.68
CA PHE A 252 -1.22 -33.70 4.82
C PHE A 252 -1.98 -33.84 6.15
N ARG A 253 -3.05 -33.10 6.32
CA ARG A 253 -3.92 -33.21 7.50
C ARG A 253 -4.50 -34.62 7.62
N SER A 254 -5.23 -35.07 6.60
CA SER A 254 -5.93 -36.36 6.62
C SER A 254 -5.00 -37.57 6.65
N GLY A 255 -3.83 -37.47 5.98
CA GLY A 255 -2.87 -38.57 5.90
C GLY A 255 -1.94 -38.72 7.10
N LEU A 256 -1.61 -37.59 7.76
CA LEU A 256 -0.61 -37.61 8.83
C LEU A 256 -1.17 -37.11 10.17
N LEU A 257 -1.86 -35.98 10.19
CA LEU A 257 -2.26 -35.35 11.45
C LEU A 257 -3.49 -36.00 12.07
N ASP A 258 -4.55 -36.25 11.31
CA ASP A 258 -5.78 -36.88 11.83
C ASP A 258 -5.48 -38.26 12.44
N PRO A 259 -4.68 -39.17 11.83
CA PRO A 259 -4.29 -40.43 12.46
C PRO A 259 -3.45 -40.24 13.72
N LEU A 260 -2.53 -39.27 13.73
CA LEU A 260 -1.64 -39.01 14.88
C LEU A 260 -2.42 -38.53 16.12
N PHE A 261 -3.48 -37.73 15.93
CA PHE A 261 -4.29 -37.19 17.02
C PHE A 261 -5.56 -37.99 17.30
N HIS A 262 -5.77 -39.13 16.63
CA HIS A 262 -6.98 -39.97 16.81
C HIS A 262 -7.18 -40.46 18.24
N SER A 263 -6.08 -40.72 18.98
CA SER A 263 -6.14 -41.16 20.39
C SER A 263 -6.16 -40.00 21.40
N SER A 264 -6.11 -38.76 20.95
CA SER A 264 -6.10 -37.58 21.82
C SER A 264 -7.53 -37.19 22.26
N PRO A 265 -7.68 -36.50 23.41
CA PRO A 265 -8.96 -35.95 23.81
C PRO A 265 -9.57 -35.07 22.72
N ALA A 266 -10.88 -35.15 22.47
CA ALA A 266 -11.56 -34.44 21.38
C ALA A 266 -11.34 -32.91 21.40
N TRP A 267 -11.28 -32.31 22.61
CA TRP A 267 -11.00 -30.87 22.73
C TRP A 267 -9.58 -30.52 22.29
N LEU A 268 -8.59 -31.39 22.54
CA LEU A 268 -7.19 -31.12 22.18
C LEU A 268 -6.97 -31.33 20.68
N SER A 269 -7.51 -32.40 20.10
CA SER A 269 -7.47 -32.63 18.65
C SER A 269 -8.18 -31.51 17.89
N GLY A 270 -9.37 -31.08 18.34
CA GLY A 270 -10.09 -29.95 17.77
C GLY A 270 -9.30 -28.64 17.84
N LEU A 271 -8.71 -28.30 19.01
CA LEU A 271 -7.90 -27.09 19.15
C LEU A 271 -6.69 -27.11 18.18
N LEU A 272 -5.97 -28.22 18.12
CA LEU A 272 -4.75 -28.31 17.32
C LEU A 272 -5.03 -28.43 15.82
N LEU A 273 -6.05 -29.21 15.43
CA LEU A 273 -6.36 -29.47 14.03
C LEU A 273 -7.32 -28.41 13.47
N ASP A 274 -8.41 -28.12 14.14
CA ASP A 274 -9.42 -27.18 13.64
C ASP A 274 -9.12 -25.72 13.99
N GLY A 275 -8.47 -25.48 15.13
CA GLY A 275 -8.02 -24.15 15.53
C GLY A 275 -6.70 -23.78 14.88
N VAL A 276 -5.60 -24.37 15.35
CA VAL A 276 -4.23 -23.93 14.95
C VAL A 276 -3.90 -24.33 13.52
N TYR A 277 -4.04 -25.60 13.17
CA TYR A 277 -3.65 -26.09 11.84
C TYR A 277 -4.48 -25.43 10.74
N ASN A 278 -5.81 -25.43 10.85
CA ASN A 278 -6.68 -24.80 9.88
C ASN A 278 -6.44 -23.29 9.78
N GLY A 279 -6.13 -22.62 10.89
CA GLY A 279 -5.73 -21.22 10.88
C GLY A 279 -4.46 -20.96 10.04
N VAL A 280 -3.43 -21.79 10.25
CA VAL A 280 -2.18 -21.72 9.47
C VAL A 280 -2.42 -22.11 8.01
N ALA A 281 -3.17 -23.19 7.76
CA ALA A 281 -3.50 -23.67 6.42
C ALA A 281 -4.27 -22.63 5.60
N THR A 282 -5.23 -21.94 6.22
CA THR A 282 -5.98 -20.85 5.59
C THR A 282 -5.04 -19.72 5.13
N VAL A 283 -4.13 -19.27 6.01
CA VAL A 283 -3.15 -18.23 5.64
C VAL A 283 -2.26 -18.72 4.51
N ALA A 284 -1.73 -19.94 4.63
CA ALA A 284 -0.83 -20.53 3.64
C ALA A 284 -1.50 -20.65 2.25
N ALA A 285 -2.77 -21.06 2.20
CA ALA A 285 -3.52 -21.17 0.95
C ALA A 285 -3.66 -19.84 0.21
N PHE A 286 -3.65 -18.69 0.89
CA PHE A 286 -3.71 -17.37 0.25
C PHE A 286 -2.35 -16.85 -0.23
N VAL A 287 -1.23 -17.41 0.24
CA VAL A 287 0.13 -16.94 -0.11
C VAL A 287 0.37 -16.85 -1.62
N PRO A 288 0.00 -17.83 -2.46
CA PRO A 288 0.23 -17.76 -3.90
C PRO A 288 -0.44 -16.55 -4.57
N ILE A 289 -1.70 -16.27 -4.21
CA ILE A 289 -2.43 -15.10 -4.76
C ILE A 289 -1.77 -13.79 -4.30
N ILE A 290 -1.34 -13.73 -3.05
CA ILE A 290 -0.67 -12.57 -2.48
C ILE A 290 0.68 -12.31 -3.17
N ILE A 291 1.45 -13.36 -3.43
CA ILE A 291 2.72 -13.26 -4.18
C ILE A 291 2.45 -12.70 -5.58
N LEU A 292 1.50 -13.28 -6.32
CA LEU A 292 1.12 -12.81 -7.65
C LEU A 292 0.66 -11.35 -7.62
N PHE A 293 -0.17 -10.99 -6.65
CA PHE A 293 -0.67 -9.63 -6.49
C PHE A 293 0.47 -8.63 -6.33
N PHE A 294 1.41 -8.88 -5.40
CA PHE A 294 2.52 -7.96 -5.16
C PHE A 294 3.51 -7.92 -6.33
N LEU A 295 3.75 -9.04 -7.01
CA LEU A 295 4.62 -9.07 -8.20
C LEU A 295 4.02 -8.23 -9.34
N VAL A 296 2.74 -8.42 -9.66
CA VAL A 296 2.05 -7.69 -10.71
C VAL A 296 1.94 -6.21 -10.34
N MET A 297 1.65 -5.91 -9.09
CA MET A 297 1.54 -4.53 -8.59
C MET A 297 2.87 -3.79 -8.65
N SER A 298 3.98 -4.48 -8.34
CA SER A 298 5.33 -3.91 -8.51
C SER A 298 5.61 -3.54 -9.97
N ILE A 299 5.16 -4.37 -10.93
CA ILE A 299 5.30 -4.05 -12.36
C ILE A 299 4.49 -2.80 -12.72
N VAL A 300 3.25 -2.70 -12.28
CA VAL A 300 2.36 -1.56 -12.58
C VAL A 300 2.92 -0.25 -11.99
N GLU A 301 3.42 -0.31 -10.75
CA GLU A 301 3.99 0.84 -10.07
C GLU A 301 5.29 1.29 -10.75
N ASP A 302 6.24 0.37 -10.97
CA ASP A 302 7.55 0.69 -11.54
C ASP A 302 7.46 1.07 -13.04
N SER A 303 6.41 0.63 -13.75
CA SER A 303 6.18 1.01 -15.16
C SER A 303 5.85 2.49 -15.34
N GLY A 304 5.39 3.18 -14.30
CA GLY A 304 4.90 4.57 -14.36
C GLY A 304 3.43 4.69 -14.78
N TYR A 305 2.73 3.56 -15.01
CA TYR A 305 1.30 3.57 -15.36
C TYR A 305 0.43 4.12 -14.22
N LEU A 306 0.80 3.84 -12.97
CA LEU A 306 0.08 4.30 -11.79
C LEU A 306 -0.03 5.83 -11.72
N SER A 307 1.02 6.55 -12.12
CA SER A 307 1.02 8.01 -12.17
C SER A 307 0.03 8.56 -13.20
N ARG A 308 -0.14 7.88 -14.36
CA ARG A 308 -1.13 8.25 -15.38
C ARG A 308 -2.55 8.01 -14.91
N ALA A 309 -2.78 6.88 -14.27
CA ALA A 309 -4.08 6.56 -13.65
C ALA A 309 -4.44 7.60 -12.58
N ALA A 310 -3.50 7.99 -11.74
CA ALA A 310 -3.68 9.06 -10.76
C ALA A 310 -4.03 10.39 -11.43
N PHE A 311 -3.32 10.76 -12.50
CA PHE A 311 -3.58 12.00 -13.25
C PHE A 311 -5.00 12.05 -13.85
N LEU A 312 -5.47 10.94 -14.44
CA LEU A 312 -6.82 10.88 -15.03
C LEU A 312 -7.92 11.11 -14.01
N MET A 313 -7.72 10.68 -12.77
CA MET A 313 -8.75 10.73 -11.72
C MET A 313 -8.63 11.94 -10.79
N ASP A 314 -7.55 12.71 -10.91
CA ASP A 314 -7.24 13.79 -9.98
C ASP A 314 -8.35 14.84 -9.86
N ALA A 315 -8.92 15.28 -10.98
CA ALA A 315 -9.99 16.27 -10.99
C ALA A 315 -11.27 15.81 -10.26
N ILE A 316 -11.54 14.50 -10.25
CA ILE A 316 -12.68 13.92 -9.53
C ILE A 316 -12.34 13.79 -8.04
N MET A 317 -11.15 13.31 -7.75
CA MET A 317 -10.68 13.10 -6.39
C MET A 317 -10.50 14.41 -5.60
N ALA A 318 -10.10 15.49 -6.28
CA ALA A 318 -9.99 16.81 -5.67
C ALA A 318 -11.31 17.27 -5.02
N LYS A 319 -12.46 16.91 -5.59
CA LYS A 319 -13.80 17.20 -5.00
C LYS A 319 -14.06 16.43 -3.71
N MET A 320 -13.33 15.34 -3.49
CA MET A 320 -13.39 14.52 -2.26
C MET A 320 -12.31 14.90 -1.25
N GLY A 321 -11.49 15.89 -1.52
CA GLY A 321 -10.32 16.25 -0.70
C GLY A 321 -9.18 15.24 -0.81
N LEU A 322 -9.17 14.43 -1.87
CA LEU A 322 -8.17 13.42 -2.18
C LEU A 322 -7.41 13.80 -3.47
N ASP A 323 -6.28 13.18 -3.71
CA ASP A 323 -5.57 13.24 -4.98
C ASP A 323 -5.80 11.97 -5.82
N GLY A 324 -5.36 11.98 -7.07
CA GLY A 324 -5.51 10.83 -7.95
C GLY A 324 -4.79 9.57 -7.46
N ARG A 325 -3.73 9.69 -6.64
CA ARG A 325 -3.08 8.53 -5.99
C ARG A 325 -4.01 7.87 -5.00
N GLY A 326 -4.79 8.66 -4.26
CA GLY A 326 -5.84 8.16 -3.38
C GLY A 326 -6.83 7.25 -4.11
N PHE A 327 -7.27 7.65 -5.31
CA PHE A 327 -8.15 6.83 -6.13
C PHE A 327 -7.52 5.47 -6.49
N VAL A 328 -6.26 5.46 -6.89
CA VAL A 328 -5.57 4.21 -7.23
C VAL A 328 -5.51 3.28 -6.02
N MET A 329 -5.22 3.82 -4.83
CA MET A 329 -5.22 3.03 -3.60
C MET A 329 -6.62 2.51 -3.25
N MET A 330 -7.66 3.33 -3.45
CA MET A 330 -9.05 2.90 -3.27
C MET A 330 -9.41 1.76 -4.22
N LEU A 331 -9.00 1.85 -5.49
CA LEU A 331 -9.23 0.79 -6.47
C LEU A 331 -8.49 -0.51 -6.10
N MET A 332 -7.25 -0.42 -5.63
CA MET A 332 -6.54 -1.58 -5.09
C MET A 332 -7.30 -2.24 -3.92
N GLY A 333 -8.04 -1.46 -3.15
CA GLY A 333 -8.90 -1.93 -2.08
C GLY A 333 -9.98 -2.90 -2.54
N PHE A 334 -10.47 -2.80 -3.78
CA PHE A 334 -11.40 -3.79 -4.36
C PHE A 334 -10.74 -5.16 -4.58
N GLY A 335 -9.43 -5.23 -4.71
CA GLY A 335 -8.68 -6.49 -4.65
C GLY A 335 -8.46 -6.92 -3.21
N CYS A 336 -7.68 -6.15 -2.45
CA CYS A 336 -7.38 -6.40 -1.05
C CYS A 336 -7.02 -5.10 -0.31
N ASN A 337 -7.66 -4.86 0.85
CA ASN A 337 -7.45 -3.65 1.64
C ASN A 337 -6.03 -3.55 2.24
N VAL A 338 -5.38 -4.69 2.53
CA VAL A 338 -4.06 -4.69 3.17
C VAL A 338 -2.98 -4.05 2.28
N PRO A 339 -2.76 -4.52 1.03
CA PRO A 339 -1.80 -3.87 0.14
C PRO A 339 -2.23 -2.45 -0.24
N ALA A 340 -3.54 -2.17 -0.36
CA ALA A 340 -4.03 -0.82 -0.60
C ALA A 340 -3.63 0.16 0.52
N LEU A 341 -3.75 -0.24 1.79
CA LEU A 341 -3.30 0.55 2.93
C LEU A 341 -1.77 0.72 2.95
N MET A 342 -1.02 -0.32 2.64
CA MET A 342 0.45 -0.24 2.56
C MET A 342 0.89 0.68 1.43
N GLY A 343 0.20 0.65 0.29
CA GLY A 343 0.45 1.53 -0.85
C GLY A 343 0.22 3.02 -0.57
N THR A 344 -0.55 3.38 0.47
CA THR A 344 -0.73 4.80 0.86
C THR A 344 0.56 5.51 1.25
N ARG A 345 1.66 4.78 1.45
CA ARG A 345 3.00 5.33 1.71
C ARG A 345 3.52 6.21 0.58
N ILE A 346 3.01 6.06 -0.65
CA ILE A 346 3.37 6.92 -1.78
C ILE A 346 2.79 8.33 -1.67
N MET A 347 1.82 8.53 -0.76
CA MET A 347 1.20 9.83 -0.52
C MET A 347 2.08 10.66 0.40
N ARG A 348 2.40 11.89 -0.01
CA ARG A 348 3.30 12.80 0.71
C ARG A 348 2.62 13.42 1.93
N SER A 349 1.40 13.88 1.73
CA SER A 349 0.63 14.55 2.77
C SER A 349 0.04 13.55 3.76
N ARG A 350 0.40 13.69 5.04
CA ARG A 350 -0.14 12.85 6.12
C ARG A 350 -1.67 12.96 6.27
N PRO A 351 -2.29 14.15 6.21
CA PRO A 351 -3.76 14.27 6.25
C PRO A 351 -4.45 13.51 5.12
N MET A 352 -3.98 13.66 3.86
CA MET A 352 -4.50 12.91 2.72
C MET A 352 -4.34 11.41 2.89
N ARG A 353 -3.16 10.98 3.35
CA ARG A 353 -2.88 9.57 3.64
C ARG A 353 -3.87 8.99 4.65
N LEU A 354 -4.14 9.71 5.75
CA LEU A 354 -5.11 9.29 6.75
C LEU A 354 -6.53 9.25 6.19
N LEU A 355 -6.94 10.26 5.39
CA LEU A 355 -8.25 10.26 4.75
C LEU A 355 -8.41 9.06 3.80
N THR A 356 -7.42 8.78 2.97
CA THR A 356 -7.40 7.61 2.08
C THR A 356 -7.48 6.31 2.89
N MET A 357 -6.71 6.18 3.97
CA MET A 357 -6.76 5.01 4.86
C MET A 357 -8.12 4.83 5.54
N LEU A 358 -8.86 5.90 5.79
CA LEU A 358 -10.22 5.82 6.37
C LEU A 358 -11.23 5.30 5.34
N VAL A 359 -11.03 5.61 4.07
CA VAL A 359 -11.96 5.28 2.98
C VAL A 359 -11.71 3.87 2.41
N ILE A 360 -10.45 3.43 2.26
CA ILE A 360 -10.09 2.12 1.68
C ILE A 360 -10.87 0.95 2.28
N PRO A 361 -11.06 0.81 3.61
CA PRO A 361 -11.77 -0.32 4.20
C PRO A 361 -13.23 -0.48 3.78
N LEU A 362 -13.84 0.55 3.19
CA LEU A 362 -15.21 0.52 2.68
C LEU A 362 -15.32 -0.09 1.28
N SER A 363 -14.19 -0.37 0.61
CA SER A 363 -14.19 -1.03 -0.70
C SER A 363 -14.66 -2.48 -0.62
N LEU A 364 -15.36 -2.93 -1.66
CA LEU A 364 -15.82 -4.32 -1.80
C LEU A 364 -14.64 -5.21 -2.22
N CYS A 365 -13.88 -5.72 -1.25
CA CYS A 365 -12.74 -6.60 -1.53
C CYS A 365 -13.18 -8.00 -2.00
N SER A 366 -12.26 -8.74 -2.62
CA SER A 366 -12.51 -10.08 -3.17
C SER A 366 -13.10 -11.08 -2.16
N ALA A 367 -12.69 -11.02 -0.90
CA ALA A 367 -13.22 -11.89 0.15
C ALA A 367 -14.71 -11.59 0.46
N ARG A 368 -15.09 -10.31 0.50
CA ARG A 368 -16.51 -9.92 0.62
C ARG A 368 -17.32 -10.37 -0.60
N LEU A 369 -16.74 -10.24 -1.79
CA LEU A 369 -17.38 -10.64 -3.03
C LEU A 369 -17.76 -12.12 -3.03
N GLN A 370 -16.90 -13.01 -2.53
CA GLN A 370 -17.18 -14.45 -2.41
C GLN A 370 -18.39 -14.71 -1.50
N VAL A 371 -18.47 -14.04 -0.36
CA VAL A 371 -19.62 -14.13 0.54
C VAL A 371 -20.90 -13.66 -0.15
N PHE A 372 -20.83 -12.54 -0.88
CA PHE A 372 -22.00 -12.00 -1.56
C PHE A 372 -22.48 -12.90 -2.70
N ILE A 373 -21.56 -13.45 -3.50
CA ILE A 373 -21.92 -14.40 -4.55
C ILE A 373 -22.63 -15.62 -3.95
N PHE A 374 -22.15 -16.14 -2.82
CA PHE A 374 -22.79 -17.27 -2.13
C PHE A 374 -24.21 -16.93 -1.66
N ILE A 375 -24.39 -15.79 -0.98
CA ILE A 375 -25.71 -15.37 -0.48
C ILE A 375 -26.67 -15.05 -1.62
N ILE A 376 -26.18 -14.39 -2.68
CA ILE A 376 -26.98 -14.07 -3.87
C ILE A 376 -27.43 -15.36 -4.56
N ALA A 377 -26.55 -16.35 -4.72
CA ALA A 377 -26.89 -17.63 -5.32
C ALA A 377 -27.93 -18.42 -4.48
N ALA A 378 -27.90 -18.26 -3.14
CA ALA A 378 -28.86 -18.94 -2.25
C ALA A 378 -30.26 -18.34 -2.29
N LEU A 379 -30.40 -17.02 -2.39
CA LEU A 379 -31.65 -16.30 -2.11
C LEU A 379 -32.26 -15.55 -3.30
N PHE A 380 -31.50 -15.35 -4.37
CA PHE A 380 -31.95 -14.54 -5.50
C PHE A 380 -31.90 -15.31 -6.83
N THR A 381 -32.74 -14.93 -7.76
CA THR A 381 -32.77 -15.55 -9.09
C THR A 381 -31.56 -15.13 -9.92
N ALA A 382 -31.18 -15.97 -10.92
CA ALA A 382 -30.08 -15.68 -11.85
C ALA A 382 -30.24 -14.34 -12.60
N LYS A 383 -31.47 -13.84 -12.78
CA LYS A 383 -31.74 -12.53 -13.39
C LYS A 383 -31.49 -11.36 -12.45
N GLN A 384 -31.71 -11.55 -11.14
CA GLN A 384 -31.51 -10.52 -10.11
C GLN A 384 -30.06 -10.41 -9.65
N ALA A 385 -29.31 -11.52 -9.69
CA ALA A 385 -27.94 -11.59 -9.20
C ALA A 385 -27.01 -10.49 -9.71
N PRO A 386 -26.94 -10.18 -11.02
CA PRO A 386 -26.08 -9.11 -11.54
C PRO A 386 -26.49 -7.72 -11.03
N ILE A 387 -27.80 -7.48 -10.90
CA ILE A 387 -28.35 -6.19 -10.46
C ILE A 387 -27.97 -5.93 -8.99
N ILE A 388 -28.14 -6.94 -8.14
CA ILE A 388 -27.80 -6.85 -6.72
C ILE A 388 -26.30 -6.65 -6.52
N LEU A 389 -25.50 -7.42 -7.25
CA LEU A 389 -24.05 -7.26 -7.20
C LEU A 389 -23.62 -5.86 -7.62
N PHE A 390 -24.20 -5.35 -8.71
CA PHE A 390 -23.95 -3.98 -9.17
C PHE A 390 -24.38 -2.95 -8.12
N ALA A 391 -25.55 -3.11 -7.49
CA ALA A 391 -26.01 -2.24 -6.41
C ALA A 391 -25.05 -2.22 -5.22
N LEU A 392 -24.45 -3.36 -4.84
CA LEU A 392 -23.44 -3.44 -3.78
C LEU A 392 -22.14 -2.72 -4.17
N TYR A 393 -21.71 -2.79 -5.43
CA TYR A 393 -20.56 -2.00 -5.91
C TYR A 393 -20.86 -0.49 -5.86
N VAL A 394 -22.02 -0.07 -6.32
CA VAL A 394 -22.46 1.33 -6.26
C VAL A 394 -22.50 1.81 -4.79
N MET A 395 -23.06 0.99 -3.89
CA MET A 395 -23.10 1.32 -2.46
C MET A 395 -21.71 1.44 -1.85
N SER A 396 -20.77 0.59 -2.25
CA SER A 396 -19.37 0.70 -1.83
C SER A 396 -18.77 2.06 -2.24
N PHE A 397 -18.89 2.45 -3.52
CA PHE A 397 -18.42 3.75 -3.97
C PHE A 397 -19.12 4.91 -3.27
N LEU A 398 -20.42 4.80 -3.03
CA LEU A 398 -21.21 5.85 -2.38
C LEU A 398 -20.79 6.05 -0.91
N THR A 399 -20.55 4.98 -0.18
CA THR A 399 -20.05 5.04 1.21
C THR A 399 -18.63 5.56 1.30
N MET A 400 -17.77 5.21 0.34
CA MET A 400 -16.42 5.75 0.21
C MET A 400 -16.47 7.26 -0.06
N PHE A 401 -17.27 7.68 -1.03
CA PHE A 401 -17.48 9.10 -1.38
C PHE A 401 -18.01 9.90 -0.17
N LEU A 402 -19.08 9.42 0.46
CA LEU A 402 -19.69 10.05 1.63
C LEU A 402 -18.66 10.23 2.75
N THR A 403 -17.89 9.18 3.05
CA THR A 403 -16.87 9.22 4.09
C THR A 403 -15.78 10.24 3.76
N ALA A 404 -15.28 10.27 2.52
CA ALA A 404 -14.29 11.23 2.10
C ALA A 404 -14.78 12.68 2.26
N VAL A 405 -15.98 12.97 1.77
CA VAL A 405 -16.59 14.32 1.85
C VAL A 405 -16.82 14.75 3.30
N LEU A 406 -17.30 13.86 4.17
CA LEU A 406 -17.54 14.18 5.59
C LEU A 406 -16.23 14.47 6.34
N PHE A 407 -15.17 13.74 6.05
CA PHE A 407 -13.92 13.88 6.77
C PHE A 407 -12.90 14.81 6.10
N GLN A 408 -13.12 15.28 4.86
CA GLN A 408 -12.21 16.19 4.16
C GLN A 408 -11.89 17.46 4.96
N ALA A 409 -12.89 18.00 5.69
CA ALA A 409 -12.70 19.20 6.50
C ALA A 409 -11.72 19.00 7.65
N LYS A 410 -11.64 17.78 8.21
CA LYS A 410 -10.71 17.40 9.29
C LYS A 410 -9.30 17.14 8.77
N TYR A 411 -9.18 16.67 7.53
CA TYR A 411 -7.93 16.26 6.90
C TYR A 411 -7.58 17.17 5.72
N LYS A 412 -7.68 18.50 5.92
CA LYS A 412 -7.33 19.48 4.89
C LYS A 412 -5.87 19.36 4.48
N ASN A 413 -5.62 19.36 3.18
CA ASN A 413 -4.29 19.46 2.61
C ASN A 413 -4.07 20.90 2.12
N ALA A 414 -2.93 21.49 2.49
CA ALA A 414 -2.51 22.80 2.02
C ALA A 414 -1.53 22.74 0.85
N GLU A 415 -1.04 21.52 0.50
CA GLU A 415 -0.02 21.37 -0.54
C GLU A 415 -0.65 21.33 -1.93
N PRO A 416 -0.12 22.10 -2.90
CA PRO A 416 -0.53 21.99 -4.29
C PRO A 416 -0.14 20.61 -4.84
N PHE A 417 -1.05 19.98 -5.58
CA PHE A 417 -0.78 18.71 -6.22
C PHE A 417 0.08 18.92 -7.47
N ILE A 418 1.36 18.59 -7.36
CA ILE A 418 2.28 18.53 -8.51
C ILE A 418 2.56 17.07 -8.82
N LEU A 419 2.05 16.58 -9.95
CA LEU A 419 2.28 15.24 -10.43
C LEU A 419 3.25 15.26 -11.61
N GLU A 420 4.44 14.75 -11.39
CA GLU A 420 5.36 14.43 -12.49
C GLU A 420 4.99 13.08 -13.10
N LEU A 421 4.85 13.04 -14.42
CA LEU A 421 4.63 11.81 -15.15
C LEU A 421 5.99 11.24 -15.58
N PRO A 422 6.54 10.25 -14.86
CA PRO A 422 7.82 9.65 -15.23
C PRO A 422 7.68 8.92 -16.57
N PRO A 423 8.75 8.81 -17.40
CA PRO A 423 8.70 8.01 -18.61
C PRO A 423 8.39 6.55 -18.28
N TYR A 424 7.76 5.81 -19.23
CA TYR A 424 7.51 4.39 -19.04
C TYR A 424 8.82 3.63 -18.95
N ARG A 425 8.92 2.77 -17.94
CA ARG A 425 10.09 1.94 -17.66
C ARG A 425 9.66 0.52 -17.37
N PHE A 426 10.37 -0.44 -17.95
CA PHE A 426 10.18 -1.83 -17.57
C PHE A 426 11.15 -2.16 -16.43
N PRO A 427 10.64 -2.58 -15.26
CA PRO A 427 11.48 -2.99 -14.15
C PRO A 427 12.26 -4.26 -14.51
N THR A 428 13.46 -4.41 -13.96
CA THR A 428 14.22 -5.65 -14.14
C THR A 428 13.59 -6.78 -13.33
N LEU A 429 13.65 -8.01 -13.84
CA LEU A 429 13.09 -9.18 -13.15
C LEU A 429 13.62 -9.32 -11.71
N ARG A 430 14.88 -9.00 -11.49
CA ARG A 430 15.50 -9.00 -10.15
C ARG A 430 14.83 -7.99 -9.21
N GLN A 431 14.53 -6.80 -9.68
CA GLN A 431 13.84 -5.76 -8.88
C GLN A 431 12.42 -6.19 -8.52
N ILE A 432 11.67 -6.72 -9.51
CA ILE A 432 10.31 -7.23 -9.29
C ILE A 432 10.30 -8.29 -8.19
N ILE A 433 11.18 -9.31 -8.31
CA ILE A 433 11.23 -10.42 -7.36
C ILE A 433 11.65 -9.93 -5.96
N LEU A 434 12.69 -9.10 -5.86
CA LEU A 434 13.17 -8.62 -4.56
C LEU A 434 12.12 -7.75 -3.85
N ARG A 435 11.50 -6.82 -4.58
CA ARG A 435 10.48 -5.93 -4.02
C ARG A 435 9.21 -6.72 -3.67
N GLY A 436 8.71 -7.54 -4.60
CA GLY A 436 7.55 -8.39 -4.34
C GLY A 436 7.75 -9.31 -3.15
N TRP A 437 8.94 -9.93 -3.02
CA TRP A 437 9.26 -10.79 -1.87
C TRP A 437 9.33 -10.01 -0.54
N GLN A 438 9.86 -8.80 -0.52
CA GLN A 438 9.87 -7.96 0.67
C GLN A 438 8.45 -7.64 1.14
N GLU A 439 7.55 -7.24 0.22
CA GLU A 439 6.15 -6.96 0.55
C GLU A 439 5.40 -8.22 1.05
N VAL A 440 5.62 -9.37 0.41
CA VAL A 440 5.07 -10.66 0.87
C VAL A 440 5.56 -10.99 2.27
N LYS A 441 6.86 -10.84 2.54
CA LYS A 441 7.44 -11.08 3.87
C LYS A 441 6.84 -10.16 4.92
N HIS A 442 6.67 -8.88 4.61
CA HIS A 442 6.01 -7.91 5.49
C HIS A 442 4.55 -8.30 5.77
N PHE A 443 3.81 -8.70 4.74
CA PHE A 443 2.43 -9.17 4.89
C PHE A 443 2.37 -10.41 5.78
N LEU A 444 3.15 -11.46 5.48
CA LEU A 444 3.15 -12.71 6.25
C LEU A 444 3.49 -12.49 7.72
N ASN A 445 4.52 -11.70 8.00
CA ASN A 445 4.93 -11.43 9.39
C ASN A 445 3.85 -10.69 10.19
N ARG A 446 3.03 -9.86 9.54
CA ARG A 446 1.96 -9.11 10.19
C ARG A 446 0.66 -9.91 10.25
N ALA A 447 0.21 -10.45 9.12
CA ALA A 447 -1.11 -11.08 9.02
C ALA A 447 -1.17 -12.44 9.74
N THR A 448 -0.14 -13.29 9.62
CA THR A 448 -0.18 -14.66 10.13
C THR A 448 -0.45 -14.72 11.63
N LYS A 449 0.25 -13.90 12.43
CA LYS A 449 0.07 -13.89 13.88
C LYS A 449 -1.38 -13.55 14.28
N PHE A 450 -1.95 -12.52 13.67
CA PHE A 450 -3.29 -12.06 13.99
C PHE A 450 -4.37 -13.02 13.51
N ILE A 451 -4.19 -13.60 12.31
CA ILE A 451 -5.16 -14.57 11.77
C ILE A 451 -5.16 -15.86 12.59
N VAL A 452 -3.98 -16.41 12.89
CA VAL A 452 -3.90 -17.65 13.69
C VAL A 452 -4.49 -17.45 15.09
N ILE A 453 -4.11 -16.36 15.79
CA ILE A 453 -4.69 -16.04 17.09
C ILE A 453 -6.21 -15.87 16.98
N GLY A 454 -6.67 -15.16 15.93
CA GLY A 454 -8.10 -14.95 15.70
C GLY A 454 -8.86 -16.25 15.46
N VAL A 455 -8.34 -17.15 14.63
CA VAL A 455 -8.96 -18.45 14.35
C VAL A 455 -9.01 -19.32 15.60
N VAL A 456 -7.93 -19.37 16.39
CA VAL A 456 -7.90 -20.10 17.67
C VAL A 456 -8.93 -19.55 18.66
N LEU A 457 -9.02 -18.21 18.76
CA LEU A 457 -9.99 -17.56 19.64
C LEU A 457 -11.43 -17.87 19.20
N VAL A 458 -11.72 -17.77 17.91
CA VAL A 458 -13.03 -18.12 17.36
C VAL A 458 -13.35 -19.59 17.59
N TRP A 459 -12.38 -20.48 17.34
CA TRP A 459 -12.57 -21.90 17.65
C TRP A 459 -12.94 -22.10 19.13
N ALA A 460 -12.20 -21.49 20.04
CA ALA A 460 -12.50 -21.57 21.46
C ALA A 460 -13.91 -21.04 21.77
N MET A 461 -14.32 -19.89 21.25
CA MET A 461 -15.64 -19.32 21.48
C MET A 461 -16.77 -20.18 20.94
N THR A 462 -16.55 -20.96 19.89
CA THR A 462 -17.57 -21.80 19.27
C THR A 462 -17.64 -23.21 19.83
N HIS A 463 -16.59 -23.68 20.52
CA HIS A 463 -16.54 -25.04 21.09
C HIS A 463 -16.64 -25.10 22.61
N PHE A 464 -16.57 -23.95 23.31
CA PHE A 464 -16.74 -23.91 24.74
C PHE A 464 -18.09 -23.28 25.13
N PRO A 465 -18.79 -23.85 26.15
CA PRO A 465 -18.51 -25.10 26.87
C PRO A 465 -18.66 -26.34 25.97
N THR A 466 -17.94 -27.43 26.31
CA THR A 466 -17.83 -28.64 25.46
C THR A 466 -19.08 -29.56 25.50
N ASP A 467 -20.03 -29.29 26.35
CA ASP A 467 -21.28 -30.03 26.60
C ASP A 467 -22.40 -29.63 25.63
N VAL A 468 -22.19 -28.63 24.80
CA VAL A 468 -23.15 -28.17 23.80
C VAL A 468 -22.60 -28.32 22.38
N PRO A 469 -23.47 -28.47 21.35
CA PRO A 469 -23.02 -28.56 19.99
C PRO A 469 -22.21 -27.32 19.58
N PRO A 470 -21.15 -27.49 18.76
CA PRO A 470 -20.35 -26.34 18.28
C PRO A 470 -21.21 -25.29 17.59
N ALA A 471 -20.87 -24.02 17.80
CA ALA A 471 -21.54 -22.84 17.23
C ALA A 471 -23.05 -22.73 17.55
N SER A 472 -23.54 -23.46 18.58
CA SER A 472 -24.92 -23.34 19.09
C SER A 472 -25.08 -22.11 19.99
N ILE A 473 -26.35 -21.79 20.33
CA ILE A 473 -26.69 -20.66 21.22
C ILE A 473 -26.05 -20.81 22.61
N GLY A 474 -25.83 -22.06 23.07
CA GLY A 474 -25.18 -22.36 24.35
C GLY A 474 -23.69 -22.11 24.41
N THR A 475 -23.00 -21.95 23.28
CA THR A 475 -21.58 -21.65 23.25
C THR A 475 -21.29 -20.19 23.60
N LEU A 476 -20.02 -19.86 23.92
CA LEU A 476 -19.60 -18.47 24.15
C LEU A 476 -19.93 -17.57 22.96
N ALA A 477 -19.72 -18.04 21.73
CA ALA A 477 -20.07 -17.30 20.53
C ALA A 477 -21.60 -17.07 20.43
N GLY A 478 -22.41 -18.07 20.79
CA GLY A 478 -23.86 -17.96 20.84
C GLY A 478 -24.33 -16.94 21.89
N GLN A 479 -23.75 -16.98 23.09
CA GLN A 479 -24.04 -16.01 24.15
C GLN A 479 -23.68 -14.57 23.75
N VAL A 480 -22.51 -14.39 23.09
CA VAL A 480 -22.13 -13.10 22.54
C VAL A 480 -23.08 -12.66 21.42
N GLY A 481 -23.51 -13.59 20.55
CA GLY A 481 -24.54 -13.33 19.54
C GLY A 481 -25.84 -12.83 20.13
N LEU A 482 -26.33 -13.47 21.23
CA LEU A 482 -27.51 -13.03 21.96
C LEU A 482 -27.34 -11.68 22.65
N LEU A 483 -26.15 -11.38 23.17
CA LEU A 483 -25.84 -10.07 23.77
C LEU A 483 -25.96 -8.94 22.76
N PHE A 484 -25.55 -9.19 21.51
CA PHE A 484 -25.65 -8.21 20.41
C PHE A 484 -26.99 -8.21 19.68
N ALA A 485 -27.88 -9.21 19.94
CA ALA A 485 -29.18 -9.31 19.30
C ALA A 485 -30.02 -8.02 19.42
N PRO A 486 -30.14 -7.32 20.56
CA PRO A 486 -30.92 -6.08 20.65
C PRO A 486 -30.43 -4.97 19.70
N ILE A 487 -29.16 -4.99 19.34
CA ILE A 487 -28.53 -4.01 18.42
C ILE A 487 -28.68 -4.47 16.97
N LEU A 488 -28.68 -5.79 16.73
CA LEU A 488 -28.65 -6.37 15.38
C LEU A 488 -30.05 -6.73 14.85
N ASP A 489 -31.00 -7.07 15.74
CA ASP A 489 -32.40 -7.36 15.36
C ASP A 489 -33.08 -6.19 14.58
N PRO A 490 -32.90 -4.90 14.99
CA PRO A 490 -33.49 -3.79 14.26
C PRO A 490 -32.98 -3.64 12.81
N ILE A 491 -31.87 -4.28 12.46
CA ILE A 491 -31.32 -4.33 11.09
C ILE A 491 -31.56 -5.69 10.43
N GLY A 492 -32.36 -6.58 11.04
CA GLY A 492 -32.73 -7.88 10.49
C GLY A 492 -31.65 -8.95 10.56
N ILE A 493 -30.62 -8.77 11.39
CA ILE A 493 -29.53 -9.74 11.58
C ILE A 493 -29.82 -10.59 12.82
N ASN A 494 -30.22 -11.84 12.62
CA ASN A 494 -30.49 -12.78 13.67
C ASN A 494 -29.21 -13.29 14.37
N SER A 495 -29.37 -14.04 15.48
CA SER A 495 -28.24 -14.55 16.27
C SER A 495 -27.29 -15.44 15.49
N GLN A 496 -27.76 -16.22 14.54
CA GLN A 496 -26.91 -17.08 13.68
C GLN A 496 -26.05 -16.27 12.74
N LEU A 497 -26.64 -15.26 12.09
CA LEU A 497 -25.90 -14.30 11.25
C LEU A 497 -24.93 -13.46 12.09
N ALA A 498 -25.29 -13.11 13.33
CA ALA A 498 -24.41 -12.40 14.26
C ALA A 498 -23.16 -13.23 14.60
N ILE A 499 -23.31 -14.53 14.84
CA ILE A 499 -22.17 -15.44 15.03
C ILE A 499 -21.29 -15.46 13.76
N ALA A 500 -21.89 -15.57 12.57
CA ALA A 500 -21.15 -15.54 11.32
C ALA A 500 -20.36 -14.24 11.11
N LEU A 501 -20.86 -13.09 11.60
CA LEU A 501 -20.13 -11.81 11.58
C LEU A 501 -18.89 -11.81 12.48
N ILE A 502 -18.94 -12.49 13.64
CA ILE A 502 -17.77 -12.65 14.53
C ILE A 502 -16.65 -13.40 13.80
N PHE A 503 -16.97 -14.46 13.07
CA PHE A 503 -16.02 -15.16 12.21
C PHE A 503 -15.51 -14.26 11.09
N GLY A 504 -16.41 -13.54 10.42
CA GLY A 504 -16.08 -12.59 9.37
C GLY A 504 -15.21 -11.41 9.83
N PHE A 505 -15.12 -11.14 11.11
CA PHE A 505 -14.18 -10.17 11.66
C PHE A 505 -12.73 -10.67 11.58
N VAL A 506 -12.49 -11.96 11.77
CA VAL A 506 -11.14 -12.54 11.63
C VAL A 506 -10.71 -12.55 10.16
N ALA A 507 -11.53 -13.20 9.31
CA ALA A 507 -11.33 -13.23 7.87
C ALA A 507 -12.70 -13.34 7.17
N LYS A 508 -12.94 -12.51 6.18
CA LYS A 508 -14.27 -12.37 5.55
C LYS A 508 -14.76 -13.65 4.88
N GLU A 509 -13.86 -14.37 4.26
CA GLU A 509 -14.11 -15.63 3.57
C GLU A 509 -14.60 -16.75 4.51
N ILE A 510 -14.30 -16.66 5.80
CA ILE A 510 -14.72 -17.67 6.80
C ILE A 510 -16.23 -17.59 7.07
N VAL A 511 -16.90 -16.49 6.74
CA VAL A 511 -18.35 -16.33 6.96
C VAL A 511 -19.14 -17.50 6.39
N VAL A 512 -18.85 -17.94 5.17
CA VAL A 512 -19.55 -19.06 4.52
C VAL A 512 -19.29 -20.38 5.25
N GLY A 513 -18.02 -20.61 5.63
CA GLY A 513 -17.67 -21.78 6.45
C GLY A 513 -18.33 -21.76 7.82
N ALA A 514 -18.45 -20.59 8.45
CA ALA A 514 -19.16 -20.43 9.71
C ALA A 514 -20.65 -20.77 9.57
N LEU A 515 -21.31 -20.28 8.52
CA LEU A 515 -22.70 -20.65 8.23
C LEU A 515 -22.84 -22.15 8.00
N ALA A 516 -21.89 -22.79 7.30
CA ALA A 516 -21.88 -24.25 7.14
C ALA A 516 -21.81 -24.99 8.47
N VAL A 517 -21.01 -24.54 9.42
CA VAL A 517 -20.91 -25.13 10.77
C VAL A 517 -22.21 -24.89 11.59
N ILE A 518 -22.73 -23.66 11.54
CA ILE A 518 -23.95 -23.26 12.31
C ILE A 518 -25.17 -24.07 11.85
N TYR A 519 -25.31 -24.27 10.54
CA TYR A 519 -26.44 -25.03 9.98
C TYR A 519 -26.16 -26.54 9.88
N GLY A 520 -24.94 -27.01 10.10
CA GLY A 520 -24.54 -28.41 9.95
C GLY A 520 -24.64 -28.95 8.52
N LEU A 521 -24.63 -28.06 7.49
CA LEU A 521 -24.88 -28.37 6.10
C LEU A 521 -23.79 -27.71 5.21
N GLN A 522 -23.57 -28.25 4.01
CA GLN A 522 -22.61 -27.73 3.05
C GLN A 522 -23.21 -27.63 1.65
N GLY A 523 -22.63 -26.78 0.80
CA GLY A 523 -23.00 -26.65 -0.62
C GLY A 523 -24.46 -26.26 -0.83
N ASP A 524 -25.13 -26.98 -1.74
CA ASP A 524 -26.52 -26.68 -2.13
C ASP A 524 -27.53 -26.88 -0.99
N ALA A 525 -27.28 -27.84 -0.10
CA ALA A 525 -28.12 -28.06 1.08
C ALA A 525 -28.09 -26.87 2.05
N LEU A 526 -26.94 -26.25 2.26
CA LEU A 526 -26.80 -25.03 3.05
C LEU A 526 -27.55 -23.86 2.40
N MET A 527 -27.44 -23.70 1.08
CA MET A 527 -28.15 -22.64 0.34
C MET A 527 -29.66 -22.80 0.47
N ALA A 528 -30.20 -24.04 0.30
CA ALA A 528 -31.61 -24.33 0.47
C ALA A 528 -32.10 -24.03 1.89
N GLN A 529 -31.36 -24.42 2.93
CA GLN A 529 -31.72 -24.15 4.32
C GLN A 529 -31.72 -22.65 4.64
N MET A 530 -30.74 -21.90 4.12
CA MET A 530 -30.70 -20.44 4.27
C MET A 530 -31.90 -19.77 3.60
N ALA A 531 -32.29 -20.22 2.42
CA ALA A 531 -33.48 -19.69 1.72
C ALA A 531 -34.81 -19.93 2.48
N MET A 532 -34.87 -20.94 3.35
CA MET A 532 -36.05 -21.18 4.21
C MET A 532 -36.07 -20.31 5.47
N GLN A 533 -34.91 -19.89 5.98
CA GLN A 533 -34.79 -19.20 7.27
C GLN A 533 -34.56 -17.70 7.17
N ILE A 534 -34.06 -17.22 6.04
CA ILE A 534 -33.68 -15.82 5.84
C ILE A 534 -34.45 -15.31 4.62
N ASP A 535 -35.17 -14.23 4.78
CA ASP A 535 -35.81 -13.55 3.65
C ASP A 535 -34.80 -12.65 2.87
N TRP A 536 -35.22 -12.22 1.66
CA TRP A 536 -34.37 -11.41 0.81
C TRP A 536 -34.00 -10.03 1.42
N VAL A 537 -34.87 -9.46 2.28
CA VAL A 537 -34.64 -8.18 2.95
C VAL A 537 -33.56 -8.34 4.02
N GLN A 538 -33.63 -9.43 4.81
CA GLN A 538 -32.61 -9.79 5.79
C GLN A 538 -31.26 -10.07 5.12
N ALA A 539 -31.26 -10.82 4.01
CA ALA A 539 -30.07 -11.12 3.25
C ALA A 539 -29.41 -9.85 2.68
N MET A 540 -30.20 -8.94 2.14
CA MET A 540 -29.68 -7.69 1.59
C MET A 540 -29.15 -6.77 2.71
N SER A 541 -29.85 -6.69 3.85
CA SER A 541 -29.38 -5.97 5.03
C SER A 541 -28.07 -6.53 5.56
N PHE A 542 -27.95 -7.85 5.64
CA PHE A 542 -26.73 -8.53 6.06
C PHE A 542 -25.57 -8.25 5.09
N MET A 543 -25.81 -8.27 3.76
CA MET A 543 -24.81 -7.94 2.76
C MET A 543 -24.38 -6.47 2.86
N LEU A 544 -25.31 -5.53 3.05
CA LEU A 544 -24.99 -4.10 3.25
C LEU A 544 -24.18 -3.88 4.52
N PHE A 545 -24.57 -4.53 5.61
CA PHE A 545 -23.80 -4.48 6.85
C PHE A 545 -22.40 -5.06 6.65
N THR A 546 -22.29 -6.24 6.04
CA THR A 546 -21.01 -6.91 5.77
C THR A 546 -20.12 -6.12 4.82
N LEU A 547 -20.69 -5.34 3.90
CA LEU A 547 -19.98 -4.46 3.01
C LEU A 547 -19.26 -3.34 3.76
N ILE A 548 -19.90 -2.74 4.74
CA ILE A 548 -19.44 -1.48 5.34
C ILE A 548 -18.74 -1.72 6.69
N TYR A 549 -19.21 -2.74 7.49
CA TYR A 549 -18.72 -2.96 8.84
C TYR A 549 -17.22 -3.22 8.91
N THR A 550 -16.70 -3.28 10.11
CA THR A 550 -15.29 -3.41 10.44
C THR A 550 -14.52 -4.32 9.46
N PRO A 551 -13.41 -3.86 8.91
CA PRO A 551 -12.57 -4.67 8.04
C PRO A 551 -11.97 -5.87 8.79
N CYS A 552 -11.39 -6.82 8.05
CA CYS A 552 -10.76 -7.99 8.67
C CYS A 552 -9.61 -7.61 9.60
N LEU A 553 -9.26 -8.50 10.53
CA LEU A 553 -8.25 -8.27 11.55
C LEU A 553 -6.89 -7.86 10.96
N SER A 554 -6.49 -8.45 9.82
CA SER A 554 -5.27 -8.08 9.10
C SER A 554 -5.30 -6.63 8.60
N THR A 555 -6.45 -6.14 8.13
CA THR A 555 -6.63 -4.74 7.70
C THR A 555 -6.51 -3.79 8.89
N ILE A 556 -7.10 -4.12 10.03
CA ILE A 556 -7.01 -3.31 11.26
C ILE A 556 -5.56 -3.23 11.76
N ALA A 557 -4.87 -4.36 11.78
CA ALA A 557 -3.46 -4.41 12.17
C ALA A 557 -2.57 -3.55 11.26
N THR A 558 -2.83 -3.61 9.94
CA THR A 558 -2.13 -2.78 8.96
C THR A 558 -2.48 -1.31 9.14
N LEU A 559 -3.76 -0.97 9.32
CA LEU A 559 -4.23 0.39 9.56
C LEU A 559 -3.54 1.01 10.78
N LYS A 560 -3.48 0.28 11.91
CA LYS A 560 -2.77 0.72 13.12
C LYS A 560 -1.30 1.00 12.85
N THR A 561 -0.65 0.12 12.11
CA THR A 561 0.79 0.23 11.82
C THR A 561 1.10 1.37 10.86
N GLU A 562 0.29 1.53 9.80
CA GLU A 562 0.52 2.55 8.78
C GLU A 562 0.11 3.96 9.25
N ALA A 563 -0.97 4.07 10.01
CA ALA A 563 -1.40 5.35 10.58
C ALA A 563 -0.55 5.79 11.78
N LYS A 564 0.21 4.87 12.39
CA LYS A 564 0.97 5.08 13.63
C LYS A 564 0.12 5.71 14.75
N SER A 565 -1.20 5.40 14.79
CA SER A 565 -2.16 5.98 15.72
C SER A 565 -3.25 4.97 16.10
N THR A 566 -3.33 4.63 17.39
CA THR A 566 -4.41 3.79 17.93
C THR A 566 -5.75 4.52 17.94
N ALA A 567 -5.75 5.83 18.18
CA ALA A 567 -6.96 6.65 18.14
C ALA A 567 -7.58 6.67 16.74
N PHE A 568 -6.76 6.79 15.70
CA PHE A 568 -7.24 6.73 14.31
C PHE A 568 -7.80 5.35 13.96
N MET A 569 -7.16 4.28 14.41
CA MET A 569 -7.67 2.91 14.24
C MET A 569 -9.08 2.75 14.85
N TRP A 570 -9.27 3.21 16.11
CA TRP A 570 -10.57 3.14 16.76
C TRP A 570 -11.62 4.04 16.10
N LEU A 571 -11.21 5.22 15.60
CA LEU A 571 -12.08 6.09 14.80
C LEU A 571 -12.59 5.36 13.54
N SER A 572 -11.70 4.68 12.82
CA SER A 572 -12.05 3.93 11.61
C SER A 572 -13.00 2.78 11.90
N ILE A 573 -12.78 2.05 12.99
CA ILE A 573 -13.67 0.95 13.44
C ILE A 573 -15.04 1.50 13.83
N ALA A 574 -15.08 2.52 14.68
CA ALA A 574 -16.34 3.12 15.14
C ALA A 574 -17.14 3.72 13.98
N TRP A 575 -16.46 4.40 13.05
CA TRP A 575 -17.09 4.96 11.86
C TRP A 575 -17.68 3.88 10.96
N SER A 576 -16.92 2.84 10.62
CA SER A 576 -17.39 1.76 9.75
C SER A 576 -18.55 0.97 10.38
N LEU A 577 -18.50 0.69 11.68
CA LEU A 577 -19.61 0.03 12.41
C LEU A 577 -20.86 0.91 12.45
N GLY A 578 -20.71 2.19 12.81
CA GLY A 578 -21.83 3.13 12.88
C GLY A 578 -22.47 3.34 11.50
N LEU A 579 -21.67 3.52 10.47
CA LEU A 579 -22.17 3.67 9.10
C LEU A 579 -22.85 2.40 8.60
N ALA A 580 -22.28 1.22 8.87
CA ALA A 580 -22.88 -0.07 8.53
C ALA A 580 -24.26 -0.23 9.17
N TRP A 581 -24.35 0.08 10.47
CA TRP A 581 -25.60 -0.01 11.20
C TRP A 581 -26.66 0.96 10.64
N VAL A 582 -26.31 2.22 10.42
CA VAL A 582 -27.24 3.23 9.89
C VAL A 582 -27.73 2.85 8.50
N VAL A 583 -26.85 2.45 7.59
CA VAL A 583 -27.24 2.07 6.22
C VAL A 583 -28.15 0.84 6.23
N SER A 584 -27.79 -0.19 7.00
CA SER A 584 -28.60 -1.39 7.12
C SER A 584 -29.95 -1.13 7.81
N PHE A 585 -29.97 -0.28 8.83
CA PHE A 585 -31.19 0.13 9.51
C PHE A 585 -32.15 0.87 8.59
N VAL A 586 -31.65 1.88 7.87
CA VAL A 586 -32.47 2.62 6.92
C VAL A 586 -33.03 1.70 5.83
N PHE A 587 -32.19 0.81 5.29
CA PHE A 587 -32.64 -0.15 4.28
C PHE A 587 -33.71 -1.10 4.86
N TYR A 588 -33.40 -1.79 5.97
CA TYR A 588 -34.27 -2.81 6.54
C TYR A 588 -35.62 -2.25 6.96
N GLN A 589 -35.62 -1.15 7.70
CA GLN A 589 -36.87 -0.53 8.18
C GLN A 589 -37.69 0.04 7.03
N SER A 590 -37.05 0.64 6.02
CA SER A 590 -37.76 1.15 4.84
C SER A 590 -38.39 0.01 4.04
N ALA A 591 -37.71 -1.10 3.84
CA ALA A 591 -38.24 -2.27 3.15
C ALA A 591 -39.43 -2.89 3.92
N ARG A 592 -39.31 -3.02 5.25
CA ARG A 592 -40.40 -3.52 6.09
C ARG A 592 -41.62 -2.58 6.14
N ALA A 593 -41.38 -1.26 6.15
CA ALA A 593 -42.48 -0.26 6.10
C ALA A 593 -43.22 -0.30 4.74
N LEU A 594 -42.54 -0.70 3.65
CA LEU A 594 -43.16 -0.88 2.33
C LEU A 594 -43.85 -2.24 2.18
N GLY A 595 -43.87 -3.10 3.23
CA GLY A 595 -44.57 -4.37 3.24
C GLY A 595 -43.81 -5.58 2.70
N TYR A 596 -42.49 -5.44 2.55
CA TYR A 596 -41.62 -6.54 2.14
C TYR A 596 -41.08 -7.34 3.31
#